data_478fb92299f734ec609b70e82acb9b83
#
_entry.id   478fb92299f734ec609b70e82acb9b83
#
_cell.length_a   1.000
_cell.length_b   1.000
_cell.length_c   1.000
_cell.angle_alpha   90.00
_cell.angle_beta   90.00
_cell.angle_gamma   90.00
#
_symmetry.space_group_name_H-M   'P 1'
#
loop_
_entity.id
_entity.type
_entity.pdbx_description
1 polymer ?
#
loop_
_entity_poly.entity_id
_entity_poly.type
_entity_poly.pdbx_seq_one_letter_code
_entity_poly.pdbx_strand_id
1 'polypeptide(L)'
;MVYLPISAAYKGDHNYWASMNEALLSAELPALVDNLQRRDIANFNPRIRPQSAALHEQKLNSLVAVPAWWYDLLQGDTWPTEGLFPQSTTAAALSTTFLPTATLIASYEGHASKNGFRDRTINQINLKKSLELLCPSAIQSRQSASGSQQRDYQLPPLPGARNEFEAYMGGKIDWNV
;
A
#
# COMPACT_ATOMS: atom_id res chain seq x y z
N MET A 1 -4.42 11.38 -12.58
CA MET A 1 -4.33 10.38 -13.66
C MET A 1 -5.30 9.27 -13.33
N VAL A 2 -6.17 8.87 -14.25
CA VAL A 2 -7.10 7.76 -14.06
C VAL A 2 -6.47 6.55 -14.76
N TYR A 3 -6.30 5.43 -14.05
CA TYR A 3 -5.79 4.20 -14.62
C TYR A 3 -6.98 3.31 -14.99
N LEU A 4 -7.12 3.00 -16.28
CA LEU A 4 -8.14 2.10 -16.80
C LEU A 4 -7.42 0.85 -17.36
N PRO A 5 -7.64 -0.33 -16.77
CA PRO A 5 -7.12 -1.56 -17.32
C PRO A 5 -7.81 -1.84 -18.67
N ILE A 6 -7.01 -2.08 -19.70
CA ILE A 6 -7.50 -2.42 -21.04
C ILE A 6 -7.44 -3.94 -21.18
N SER A 7 -8.57 -4.55 -21.57
CA SER A 7 -8.62 -5.98 -21.89
C SER A 7 -7.69 -6.30 -23.06
N ALA A 8 -6.93 -7.39 -22.94
CA ALA A 8 -6.10 -7.90 -24.02
C ALA A 8 -6.85 -8.84 -24.99
N ALA A 9 -8.17 -9.01 -24.80
CA ALA A 9 -8.98 -9.99 -25.55
C ALA A 9 -8.90 -9.83 -27.07
N TYR A 10 -8.75 -8.59 -27.55
CA TYR A 10 -8.67 -8.28 -28.99
C TYR A 10 -7.28 -7.77 -29.40
N LYS A 11 -6.25 -8.05 -28.59
CA LYS A 11 -4.88 -7.65 -28.91
C LYS A 11 -4.39 -8.42 -30.16
N GLY A 12 -4.10 -7.69 -31.24
CA GLY A 12 -3.64 -8.28 -32.51
C GLY A 12 -4.77 -8.79 -33.44
N ASP A 13 -6.04 -8.64 -33.06
CA ASP A 13 -7.17 -8.98 -33.94
C ASP A 13 -7.44 -7.83 -34.92
N HIS A 14 -6.81 -7.92 -36.10
CA HIS A 14 -6.93 -6.91 -37.14
C HIS A 14 -8.37 -6.82 -37.71
N ASN A 15 -9.11 -7.91 -37.76
CA ASN A 15 -10.47 -7.93 -38.28
C ASN A 15 -11.42 -7.19 -37.34
N TYR A 16 -11.30 -7.44 -36.03
CA TYR A 16 -12.04 -6.69 -35.02
C TYR A 16 -11.80 -5.17 -35.14
N TRP A 17 -10.54 -4.76 -35.23
CA TRP A 17 -10.20 -3.33 -35.32
C TRP A 17 -10.62 -2.69 -36.61
N ALA A 18 -10.58 -3.42 -37.74
CA ALA A 18 -11.09 -2.94 -39.00
C ALA A 18 -12.60 -2.70 -38.98
N SER A 19 -13.38 -3.68 -38.45
CA SER A 19 -14.82 -3.55 -38.31
C SER A 19 -15.21 -2.40 -37.38
N MET A 20 -14.48 -2.23 -36.25
CA MET A 20 -14.71 -1.14 -35.32
C MET A 20 -14.43 0.23 -35.95
N ASN A 21 -13.36 0.34 -36.77
CA ASN A 21 -13.03 1.57 -37.49
C ASN A 21 -14.11 1.92 -38.53
N GLU A 22 -14.60 0.92 -39.28
CA GLU A 22 -15.70 1.09 -40.22
C GLU A 22 -16.98 1.58 -39.54
N ALA A 23 -17.35 0.97 -38.39
CA ALA A 23 -18.48 1.37 -37.58
C ALA A 23 -18.35 2.83 -37.10
N LEU A 24 -17.17 3.22 -36.60
CA LEU A 24 -16.89 4.59 -36.15
C LEU A 24 -16.97 5.64 -37.28
N LEU A 25 -16.60 5.26 -38.53
CA LEU A 25 -16.64 6.16 -39.68
C LEU A 25 -18.01 6.22 -40.35
N SER A 26 -18.95 5.36 -39.96
CA SER A 26 -20.32 5.27 -40.46
C SER A 26 -21.31 6.13 -39.66
N ALA A 27 -22.57 5.82 -39.75
CA ALA A 27 -23.65 6.50 -39.01
C ALA A 27 -23.63 6.31 -37.48
N GLU A 28 -22.78 5.42 -36.93
CA GLU A 28 -22.71 5.14 -35.48
C GLU A 28 -22.02 6.26 -34.70
N LEU A 29 -21.07 6.98 -35.32
CA LEU A 29 -20.39 8.11 -34.67
C LEU A 29 -21.37 9.25 -34.30
N PRO A 30 -22.30 9.70 -35.18
CA PRO A 30 -23.32 10.68 -34.80
C PRO A 30 -24.22 10.21 -33.68
N ALA A 31 -24.61 8.92 -33.67
CA ALA A 31 -25.42 8.34 -32.59
C ALA A 31 -24.69 8.31 -31.24
N LEU A 32 -23.38 7.99 -31.26
CA LEU A 32 -22.53 8.06 -30.07
C LEU A 32 -22.44 9.50 -29.54
N VAL A 33 -22.21 10.47 -30.43
CA VAL A 33 -22.12 11.89 -30.06
C VAL A 33 -23.45 12.37 -29.44
N ASP A 34 -24.58 12.04 -30.04
CA ASP A 34 -25.91 12.37 -29.51
C ASP A 34 -26.14 11.75 -28.11
N ASN A 35 -25.75 10.48 -27.93
CA ASN A 35 -25.82 9.80 -26.64
C ASN A 35 -24.97 10.50 -25.58
N LEU A 36 -23.72 10.88 -25.93
CA LEU A 36 -22.82 11.58 -25.03
C LEU A 36 -23.34 12.99 -24.66
N GLN A 37 -23.91 13.72 -25.62
CA GLN A 37 -24.47 15.04 -25.39
C GLN A 37 -25.73 15.02 -24.49
N ARG A 38 -26.51 13.96 -24.56
CA ARG A 38 -27.71 13.77 -23.69
C ARG A 38 -27.38 13.24 -22.30
N ARG A 39 -26.15 12.86 -22.07
CA ARG A 39 -25.75 12.28 -20.77
C ARG A 39 -25.83 13.35 -19.67
N ASP A 40 -26.59 13.05 -18.64
CA ASP A 40 -26.61 13.92 -17.45
C ASP A 40 -25.28 13.86 -16.72
N ILE A 41 -24.59 14.98 -16.70
CA ILE A 41 -23.31 15.19 -16.00
C ILE A 41 -23.44 16.21 -14.85
N ALA A 42 -24.67 16.59 -14.46
CA ALA A 42 -24.88 17.61 -13.41
C ALA A 42 -24.19 17.26 -12.10
N ASN A 43 -24.09 15.97 -11.77
CA ASN A 43 -23.45 15.46 -10.57
C ASN A 43 -21.98 15.01 -10.81
N PHE A 44 -21.47 15.18 -12.03
CA PHE A 44 -20.10 14.80 -12.33
C PHE A 44 -19.11 15.88 -11.87
N ASN A 45 -18.25 15.51 -10.92
CA ASN A 45 -17.16 16.38 -10.48
C ASN A 45 -15.82 15.88 -11.03
N PRO A 46 -15.21 16.58 -12.02
CA PRO A 46 -13.96 16.15 -12.64
C PRO A 46 -12.75 16.19 -11.69
N ARG A 47 -12.90 16.80 -10.50
CA ARG A 47 -11.85 16.83 -9.46
C ARG A 47 -11.86 15.58 -8.59
N ILE A 48 -12.97 14.83 -8.57
CA ILE A 48 -13.07 13.57 -7.84
C ILE A 48 -12.44 12.49 -8.71
N ARG A 49 -11.30 11.96 -8.28
CA ARG A 49 -10.65 10.84 -8.96
C ARG A 49 -11.36 9.54 -8.62
N PRO A 50 -11.82 8.76 -9.61
CA PRO A 50 -12.38 7.45 -9.31
C PRO A 50 -11.31 6.55 -8.68
N GLN A 51 -11.65 5.90 -7.59
CA GLN A 51 -10.82 4.89 -6.95
C GLN A 51 -11.09 3.56 -7.67
N SER A 52 -10.11 3.08 -8.43
CA SER A 52 -10.18 1.78 -9.08
C SER A 52 -9.21 0.79 -8.41
N ALA A 53 -9.56 -0.51 -8.42
CA ALA A 53 -8.67 -1.55 -7.91
C ALA A 53 -7.28 -1.50 -8.57
N ALA A 54 -7.24 -1.28 -9.90
CA ALA A 54 -5.98 -1.15 -10.63
C ALA A 54 -5.13 0.04 -10.20
N LEU A 55 -5.77 1.19 -9.84
CA LEU A 55 -5.04 2.33 -9.30
C LEU A 55 -4.47 1.99 -7.92
N HIS A 56 -5.21 1.25 -7.11
CA HIS A 56 -4.77 0.83 -5.78
C HIS A 56 -3.58 -0.13 -5.86
N GLU A 57 -3.66 -1.13 -6.73
CA GLU A 57 -2.55 -2.05 -7.03
C GLU A 57 -1.30 -1.31 -7.53
N GLN A 58 -1.47 -0.35 -8.45
CA GLN A 58 -0.37 0.48 -8.92
C GLN A 58 0.28 1.29 -7.78
N LYS A 59 -0.51 1.82 -6.84
CA LYS A 59 0.01 2.51 -5.65
C LYS A 59 0.83 1.57 -4.78
N LEU A 60 0.35 0.34 -4.53
CA LEU A 60 1.09 -0.67 -3.77
C LEU A 60 2.43 -1.00 -4.44
N ASN A 61 2.41 -1.25 -5.75
CA ASN A 61 3.61 -1.57 -6.54
C ASN A 61 4.60 -0.40 -6.65
N SER A 62 4.16 0.83 -6.38
CA SER A 62 5.01 2.03 -6.41
C SER A 62 5.54 2.44 -5.03
N LEU A 63 5.26 1.67 -3.99
CA LEU A 63 5.80 1.94 -2.66
C LEU A 63 7.33 1.82 -2.66
N VAL A 64 7.98 2.75 -1.94
CA VAL A 64 9.44 2.77 -1.81
C VAL A 64 9.84 3.06 -0.36
N ALA A 65 11.03 2.69 0.01
CA ALA A 65 11.63 2.96 1.32
C ALA A 65 10.74 2.46 2.49
N VAL A 66 10.45 3.31 3.48
CA VAL A 66 9.72 2.91 4.70
C VAL A 66 8.30 2.40 4.42
N PRO A 67 7.48 3.01 3.56
CA PRO A 67 6.18 2.45 3.19
C PRO A 67 6.23 1.05 2.58
N ALA A 68 7.22 0.75 1.73
CA ALA A 68 7.38 -0.58 1.15
C ALA A 68 7.78 -1.62 2.21
N TRP A 69 8.76 -1.28 3.06
CA TRP A 69 9.14 -2.12 4.18
C TRP A 69 7.98 -2.39 5.14
N TRP A 70 7.21 -1.35 5.47
CA TRP A 70 6.07 -1.49 6.37
C TRP A 70 4.99 -2.38 5.78
N TYR A 71 4.71 -2.24 4.48
CA TYR A 71 3.78 -3.10 3.76
C TYR A 71 4.21 -4.57 3.79
N ASP A 72 5.47 -4.87 3.46
CA ASP A 72 6.01 -6.24 3.51
C ASP A 72 5.96 -6.82 4.93
N LEU A 73 6.21 -5.98 5.94
CA LEU A 73 6.11 -6.37 7.35
C LEU A 73 4.66 -6.72 7.73
N LEU A 74 3.68 -5.96 7.24
CA LEU A 74 2.26 -6.21 7.45
C LEU A 74 1.72 -7.40 6.66
N GLN A 75 2.37 -7.81 5.57
CA GLN A 75 2.04 -9.06 4.86
C GLN A 75 2.44 -10.28 5.67
N GLY A 76 3.44 -10.17 6.53
CA GLY A 76 3.79 -11.24 7.46
C GLY A 76 2.71 -11.45 8.53
N ASP A 77 2.65 -12.67 9.07
CA ASP A 77 1.71 -13.01 10.13
C ASP A 77 2.20 -12.66 11.54
N THR A 78 3.43 -12.17 11.64
CA THR A 78 4.09 -11.88 12.93
C THR A 78 4.95 -10.63 12.85
N TRP A 79 5.06 -9.92 13.97
CA TRP A 79 6.03 -8.85 14.12
C TRP A 79 7.48 -9.39 14.16
N PRO A 80 8.48 -8.62 13.68
CA PRO A 80 9.88 -9.02 13.79
C PRO A 80 10.26 -9.17 15.26
N THR A 81 10.89 -10.29 15.60
CA THR A 81 11.37 -10.57 16.95
C THR A 81 12.89 -10.57 16.99
N GLU A 82 13.47 -10.13 18.13
CA GLU A 82 14.92 -10.31 18.36
C GLU A 82 15.21 -11.80 18.57
N GLY A 83 15.97 -12.40 17.65
CA GLY A 83 16.41 -13.79 17.75
C GLY A 83 16.26 -14.57 16.46
N LEU A 84 17.16 -15.52 16.24
CA LEU A 84 17.33 -16.33 15.03
C LEU A 84 16.16 -17.28 14.71
N PHE A 85 15.10 -17.29 15.51
CA PHE A 85 13.93 -18.13 15.28
C PHE A 85 12.66 -17.30 15.35
N PRO A 86 11.85 -17.24 14.28
CA PRO A 86 10.52 -16.69 14.34
C PRO A 86 9.72 -17.56 15.34
N GLN A 87 9.47 -17.06 16.53
CA GLN A 87 8.48 -17.63 17.42
C GLN A 87 7.13 -17.34 16.77
N SER A 88 6.71 -18.25 15.91
CA SER A 88 5.39 -18.27 15.30
C SER A 88 4.35 -18.49 16.39
N THR A 89 3.90 -17.42 17.00
CA THR A 89 2.72 -17.46 17.86
C THR A 89 1.68 -16.54 17.26
N THR A 90 0.69 -17.11 16.63
CA THR A 90 -0.54 -16.46 16.17
C THR A 90 -1.15 -15.54 17.26
N ALA A 91 -0.91 -15.85 18.53
CA ALA A 91 -1.31 -15.04 19.67
C ALA A 91 -0.58 -13.68 19.73
N ALA A 92 0.68 -13.59 19.32
CA ALA A 92 1.44 -12.33 19.34
C ALA A 92 0.93 -11.33 18.28
N ALA A 93 0.39 -11.82 17.17
CA ALA A 93 -0.20 -10.98 16.14
C ALA A 93 -1.53 -10.32 16.58
N LEU A 94 -2.22 -10.90 17.54
CA LEU A 94 -3.51 -10.43 18.07
C LEU A 94 -3.37 -9.52 19.31
N SER A 95 -2.16 -9.36 19.84
CA SER A 95 -1.88 -8.53 21.02
C SER A 95 -0.97 -7.37 20.66
N THR A 96 -1.02 -6.34 21.51
CA THR A 96 -0.05 -5.24 21.45
C THR A 96 1.34 -5.76 21.75
N THR A 97 2.30 -5.44 20.88
CA THR A 97 3.68 -5.93 20.98
C THR A 97 4.64 -4.77 21.25
N PHE A 98 5.62 -4.99 22.11
CA PHE A 98 6.69 -4.03 22.37
C PHE A 98 7.95 -4.48 21.64
N LEU A 99 8.51 -3.60 20.82
CA LEU A 99 9.72 -3.87 20.05
C LEU A 99 10.76 -2.76 20.27
N PRO A 100 12.02 -3.11 20.52
CA PRO A 100 13.09 -2.13 20.54
C PRO A 100 13.18 -1.36 19.23
N THR A 101 13.39 -0.05 19.33
CA THR A 101 13.58 0.79 18.12
C THR A 101 14.72 0.27 17.24
N ALA A 102 15.77 -0.28 17.86
CA ALA A 102 16.89 -0.87 17.15
C ALA A 102 16.47 -2.06 16.27
N THR A 103 15.57 -2.91 16.76
CA THR A 103 15.02 -4.05 16.00
C THR A 103 14.25 -3.60 14.77
N LEU A 104 13.43 -2.55 14.90
CA LEU A 104 12.71 -1.99 13.75
C LEU A 104 13.66 -1.37 12.73
N ILE A 105 14.69 -0.65 13.17
CA ILE A 105 15.71 -0.08 12.30
C ILE A 105 16.47 -1.19 11.58
N ALA A 106 16.94 -2.22 12.29
CA ALA A 106 17.64 -3.35 11.68
C ALA A 106 16.78 -4.11 10.66
N SER A 107 15.49 -4.28 10.96
CA SER A 107 14.51 -4.86 10.03
C SER A 107 14.37 -4.02 8.76
N TYR A 108 14.25 -2.70 8.88
CA TYR A 108 14.22 -1.80 7.72
C TYR A 108 15.50 -1.87 6.89
N GLU A 109 16.66 -1.80 7.53
CA GLU A 109 17.96 -1.83 6.85
C GLU A 109 18.20 -3.15 6.10
N GLY A 110 17.79 -4.27 6.72
CA GLY A 110 17.79 -5.58 6.06
C GLY A 110 16.91 -5.62 4.82
N HIS A 111 15.69 -5.11 4.93
CA HIS A 111 14.74 -5.01 3.82
C HIS A 111 15.27 -4.08 2.70
N ALA A 112 15.76 -2.90 3.06
CA ALA A 112 16.29 -1.92 2.12
C ALA A 112 17.53 -2.44 1.36
N SER A 113 18.40 -3.19 2.06
CA SER A 113 19.55 -3.84 1.45
C SER A 113 19.15 -4.92 0.46
N LYS A 114 18.18 -5.77 0.83
CA LYS A 114 17.67 -6.86 0.00
C LYS A 114 17.00 -6.34 -1.28
N ASN A 115 16.23 -5.26 -1.17
CA ASN A 115 15.49 -4.68 -2.29
C ASN A 115 16.26 -3.59 -3.06
N GLY A 116 17.52 -3.34 -2.72
CA GLY A 116 18.36 -2.38 -3.44
C GLY A 116 17.91 -0.94 -3.33
N PHE A 117 17.23 -0.55 -2.24
CA PHE A 117 16.82 0.83 -2.03
C PHE A 117 18.03 1.75 -1.87
N ARG A 118 17.88 2.99 -2.36
CA ARG A 118 18.91 4.02 -2.31
C ARG A 118 19.24 4.40 -0.85
N ASP A 119 18.20 4.59 -0.04
CA ASP A 119 18.30 4.93 1.38
C ASP A 119 18.27 3.65 2.20
N ARG A 120 19.46 3.06 2.40
CA ARG A 120 19.61 1.78 3.12
C ARG A 120 19.55 1.92 4.64
N THR A 121 19.78 3.12 5.16
CA THR A 121 19.81 3.39 6.61
C THR A 121 18.72 4.39 6.97
N ILE A 122 18.15 4.27 8.16
CA ILE A 122 17.18 5.21 8.68
C ILE A 122 17.54 5.61 10.11
N ASN A 123 17.39 6.89 10.42
CA ASN A 123 17.53 7.36 11.78
C ASN A 123 16.19 7.28 12.54
N GLN A 124 16.27 7.28 13.87
CA GLN A 124 15.09 7.18 14.75
C GLN A 124 14.04 8.27 14.50
N ILE A 125 14.45 9.49 14.14
CA ILE A 125 13.56 10.62 13.90
C ILE A 125 12.74 10.39 12.63
N ASN A 126 13.40 9.95 11.56
CA ASN A 126 12.73 9.67 10.29
C ASN A 126 11.83 8.45 10.38
N LEU A 127 12.26 7.40 11.08
CA LEU A 127 11.42 6.23 11.35
C LEU A 127 10.15 6.65 12.11
N LYS A 128 10.29 7.47 13.16
CA LYS A 128 9.17 7.98 13.93
C LYS A 128 8.17 8.73 13.05
N LYS A 129 8.64 9.71 12.28
CA LYS A 129 7.80 10.50 11.37
C LYS A 129 7.06 9.61 10.34
N SER A 130 7.74 8.61 9.82
CA SER A 130 7.12 7.68 8.88
C SER A 130 6.06 6.82 9.54
N LEU A 131 6.33 6.27 10.73
CA LEU A 131 5.35 5.45 11.46
C LEU A 131 4.15 6.26 11.93
N GLU A 132 4.30 7.52 12.32
CA GLU A 132 3.19 8.42 12.64
C GLU A 132 2.19 8.58 11.48
N LEU A 133 2.66 8.43 10.24
CA LEU A 133 1.80 8.48 9.05
C LEU A 133 1.23 7.12 8.67
N LEU A 134 2.02 6.05 8.80
CA LEU A 134 1.67 4.71 8.35
C LEU A 134 0.84 3.93 9.37
N CYS A 135 1.09 4.20 10.66
CA CYS A 135 0.48 3.52 11.80
C CYS A 135 0.45 4.47 12.99
N PRO A 136 -0.50 5.41 13.06
CA PRO A 136 -0.61 6.41 14.13
C PRO A 136 -0.70 5.83 15.55
N SER A 137 -1.20 4.61 15.70
CA SER A 137 -1.27 3.92 16.99
C SER A 137 0.06 3.28 17.43
N ALA A 138 1.09 3.29 16.58
CA ALA A 138 2.44 2.87 16.95
C ALA A 138 3.12 3.96 17.81
N ILE A 139 3.14 3.76 19.11
CA ILE A 139 3.61 4.75 20.08
C ILE A 139 5.04 4.43 20.51
N GLN A 140 5.95 5.41 20.38
CA GLN A 140 7.28 5.29 20.95
C GLN A 140 7.25 5.57 22.46
N SER A 141 7.66 4.60 23.26
CA SER A 141 7.78 4.72 24.71
C SER A 141 9.23 4.62 25.15
N ARG A 142 9.53 5.19 26.32
CA ARG A 142 10.83 5.01 26.99
C ARG A 142 10.62 4.03 28.13
N GLN A 143 11.25 2.88 28.06
CA GLN A 143 11.31 1.97 29.19
C GLN A 143 12.65 2.13 29.91
N SER A 144 12.59 2.33 31.21
CA SER A 144 13.77 2.29 32.09
C SER A 144 13.90 0.88 32.64
N ALA A 145 14.57 0.00 31.89
CA ALA A 145 14.96 -1.29 32.39
C ALA A 145 16.45 -1.25 32.72
N SER A 146 16.78 -1.50 33.98
CA SER A 146 18.16 -1.81 34.43
C SER A 146 19.27 -0.80 34.03
N GLY A 147 18.99 0.52 34.16
CA GLY A 147 20.04 1.56 33.98
C GLY A 147 20.33 1.99 32.55
N SER A 148 19.74 1.35 31.55
CA SER A 148 19.81 1.73 30.15
C SER A 148 18.45 2.28 29.69
N GLN A 149 18.44 3.50 29.17
CA GLN A 149 17.24 4.10 28.56
C GLN A 149 17.05 3.53 27.15
N GLN A 150 16.32 2.43 27.05
CA GLN A 150 15.94 1.86 25.77
C GLN A 150 14.63 2.51 25.29
N ARG A 151 14.58 2.83 24.01
CA ARG A 151 13.36 3.32 23.36
C ARG A 151 12.70 2.16 22.64
N ASP A 152 11.47 1.86 23.02
CA ASP A 152 10.68 0.81 22.43
C ASP A 152 9.47 1.39 21.71
N TYR A 153 9.01 0.68 20.69
CA TYR A 153 7.73 0.93 20.05
C TYR A 153 6.70 -0.04 20.61
N GLN A 154 5.59 0.51 21.06
CA GLN A 154 4.37 -0.23 21.31
C GLN A 154 3.61 -0.29 19.98
N LEU A 155 3.58 -1.45 19.35
CA LEU A 155 2.86 -1.70 18.12
C LEU A 155 1.46 -2.23 18.43
N PRO A 156 0.43 -1.78 17.69
CA PRO A 156 -0.91 -2.33 17.85
C PRO A 156 -0.96 -3.79 17.37
N PRO A 157 -2.06 -4.49 17.64
CA PRO A 157 -2.34 -5.77 17.01
C PRO A 157 -2.24 -5.67 15.48
N LEU A 158 -1.73 -6.71 14.83
CA LEU A 158 -1.49 -6.71 13.38
C LEU A 158 -2.73 -6.32 12.54
N PRO A 159 -3.96 -6.80 12.86
CA PRO A 159 -5.16 -6.33 12.15
C PRO A 159 -5.41 -4.83 12.30
N GLY A 160 -5.09 -4.25 13.47
CA GLY A 160 -5.17 -2.81 13.70
C GLY A 160 -4.20 -2.03 12.82
N ALA A 161 -2.93 -2.44 12.78
CA ALA A 161 -1.91 -1.84 11.93
C ALA A 161 -2.24 -1.95 10.44
N ARG A 162 -2.82 -3.08 9.99
CA ARG A 162 -3.31 -3.28 8.63
C ARG A 162 -4.43 -2.30 8.28
N ASN A 163 -5.40 -2.11 9.16
CA ASN A 163 -6.48 -1.13 8.94
C ASN A 163 -5.96 0.32 8.84
N GLU A 164 -4.99 0.69 9.67
CA GLU A 164 -4.37 2.03 9.61
C GLU A 164 -3.60 2.25 8.30
N PHE A 165 -2.88 1.22 7.86
CA PHE A 165 -2.18 1.28 6.58
C PHE A 165 -3.15 1.34 5.38
N GLU A 166 -4.27 0.63 5.42
CA GLU A 166 -5.35 0.75 4.43
C GLU A 166 -5.91 2.18 4.37
N ALA A 167 -6.09 2.82 5.54
CA ALA A 167 -6.51 4.21 5.61
C ALA A 167 -5.47 5.16 4.97
N TYR A 168 -4.19 4.94 5.23
CA TYR A 168 -3.09 5.66 4.57
C TYR A 168 -3.10 5.48 3.05
N MET A 169 -3.31 4.26 2.57
CA MET A 169 -3.36 3.94 1.13
C MET A 169 -4.65 4.43 0.46
N GLY A 170 -5.71 4.67 1.23
CA GLY A 170 -7.02 5.10 0.75
C GLY A 170 -7.83 3.97 0.09
N GLY A 171 -7.61 2.72 0.49
CA GLY A 171 -8.38 1.56 -0.02
C GLY A 171 -8.06 0.28 0.72
N LYS A 172 -8.93 -0.72 0.56
CA LYS A 172 -8.75 -2.05 1.14
C LYS A 172 -7.64 -2.82 0.44
N ILE A 173 -6.89 -3.60 1.21
CA ILE A 173 -5.80 -4.46 0.74
C ILE A 173 -6.18 -5.90 1.02
N ASP A 174 -5.91 -6.79 0.06
CA ASP A 174 -6.01 -8.22 0.29
C ASP A 174 -4.70 -8.70 0.96
N TRP A 175 -4.81 -9.10 2.23
CA TRP A 175 -3.68 -9.53 3.04
C TRP A 175 -3.42 -11.04 2.97
N ASN A 176 -4.21 -11.77 2.16
CA ASN A 176 -4.13 -13.24 2.06
C ASN A 176 -3.38 -13.73 0.80
N VAL A 177 -2.48 -12.92 0.27
CA VAL A 177 -1.70 -13.27 -0.95
C VAL A 177 -0.41 -13.96 -0.58
#